data_97bdfab74d481e3bb6820ecc30ae3862
#
_entry.id   97bdfab74d481e3bb6820ecc30ae3862
#
_cell.length_a   1.000
_cell.length_b   1.000
_cell.length_c   1.000
_cell.angle_alpha   90.00
_cell.angle_beta   90.00
_cell.angle_gamma   90.00
#
_symmetry.space_group_name_H-M   'P 1'
#
loop_
_entity.id
_entity.type
_entity.pdbx_description
1 polymer ?
#
loop_
_entity_poly.entity_id
_entity_poly.type
_entity_poly.pdbx_seq_one_letter_code
_entity_poly.pdbx_strand_id
1 'polypeptide(L)'
;MTKGDCIFCRRENIKDEILWESQNFFVKVGIGLLAPGHVMVISKAHYSCFGELPPHLKDEFFSVKNRVHEKVSLLFSEPVVYEHGIYSQSVSHAHMHFVPAKTGPYLFFNMRSKIFSSLPSEKVDSVHSVAEALRKYGSYIFLEEEGDAWIYNTQHAAPQAFTFRKEFGRFLSGDDLERDKEWIAMTKGRWQGHSGIPARASF
;
A
#
# COMPACT_ATOMS: atom_id res chain seq x y z
N MET A 1 -1.08 -14.88 -12.29
CA MET A 1 -1.94 -13.94 -13.06
C MET A 1 -1.08 -13.39 -14.18
N THR A 2 -1.51 -13.46 -15.43
CA THR A 2 -0.74 -12.90 -16.55
C THR A 2 -0.90 -11.38 -16.60
N LYS A 3 0.04 -10.67 -17.24
CA LYS A 3 -0.05 -9.21 -17.45
C LYS A 3 -1.39 -8.81 -18.10
N GLY A 4 -1.96 -9.66 -18.95
CA GLY A 4 -3.25 -9.44 -19.62
C GLY A 4 -4.47 -9.47 -18.68
N ASP A 5 -4.39 -10.14 -17.53
CA ASP A 5 -5.50 -10.29 -16.59
C ASP A 5 -5.39 -9.37 -15.36
N CYS A 6 -4.29 -8.62 -15.26
CA CYS A 6 -4.02 -7.75 -14.12
C CYS A 6 -4.85 -6.48 -14.16
N ILE A 7 -5.67 -6.23 -13.14
CA ILE A 7 -6.51 -5.02 -13.04
C ILE A 7 -5.69 -3.73 -13.05
N PHE A 8 -4.48 -3.74 -12.47
CA PHE A 8 -3.61 -2.56 -12.43
C PHE A 8 -2.90 -2.29 -13.77
N CYS A 9 -2.75 -3.32 -14.63
CA CYS A 9 -2.27 -3.15 -15.99
C CYS A 9 -3.36 -2.61 -16.92
N ARG A 10 -4.64 -2.87 -16.62
CA ARG A 10 -5.81 -2.35 -17.35
C ARG A 10 -6.28 -1.03 -16.75
N ARG A 11 -5.44 -0.01 -16.86
CA ARG A 11 -5.65 1.29 -16.18
C ARG A 11 -6.94 2.00 -16.58
N GLU A 12 -7.46 1.74 -17.76
CA GLU A 12 -8.76 2.24 -18.24
C GLU A 12 -9.92 1.85 -17.31
N ASN A 13 -9.84 0.68 -16.65
CA ASN A 13 -10.88 0.19 -15.76
C ASN A 13 -10.84 0.84 -14.36
N ILE A 14 -9.75 1.51 -14.03
CA ILE A 14 -9.52 2.12 -12.71
C ILE A 14 -9.20 3.62 -12.80
N LYS A 15 -9.34 4.21 -13.99
CA LYS A 15 -8.96 5.62 -14.25
C LYS A 15 -9.61 6.62 -13.31
N ASP A 16 -10.86 6.38 -12.95
CA ASP A 16 -11.64 7.27 -12.07
C ASP A 16 -11.19 7.20 -10.60
N GLU A 17 -10.38 6.21 -10.24
CA GLU A 17 -9.81 6.03 -8.91
C GLU A 17 -8.37 6.54 -8.81
N ILE A 18 -7.75 6.92 -9.94
CA ILE A 18 -6.39 7.46 -9.97
C ILE A 18 -6.41 8.90 -9.46
N LEU A 19 -5.61 9.16 -8.44
CA LEU A 19 -5.50 10.46 -7.76
C LEU A 19 -4.34 11.31 -8.30
N TRP A 20 -3.26 10.64 -8.69
CA TRP A 20 -2.03 11.29 -9.15
C TRP A 20 -1.11 10.28 -9.83
N GLU A 21 -0.21 10.76 -10.69
CA GLU A 21 0.77 9.95 -11.41
C GLU A 21 2.15 10.62 -11.46
N SER A 22 3.20 9.82 -11.39
CA SER A 22 4.55 10.16 -11.79
C SER A 22 4.89 9.50 -13.14
N GLN A 23 6.16 9.50 -13.53
CA GLN A 23 6.59 8.85 -14.78
C GLN A 23 6.29 7.34 -14.76
N ASN A 24 6.67 6.64 -13.67
CA ASN A 24 6.60 5.18 -13.60
C ASN A 24 5.63 4.64 -12.55
N PHE A 25 4.98 5.49 -11.76
CA PHE A 25 4.05 5.09 -10.71
C PHE A 25 2.75 5.87 -10.80
N PHE A 26 1.71 5.36 -10.16
CA PHE A 26 0.47 6.09 -9.95
C PHE A 26 -0.07 5.83 -8.54
N VAL A 27 -0.85 6.77 -8.06
CA VAL A 27 -1.54 6.71 -6.77
C VAL A 27 -3.03 6.58 -7.03
N LYS A 28 -3.67 5.61 -6.41
CA LYS A 28 -5.13 5.44 -6.49
C LYS A 28 -5.74 5.23 -5.11
N VAL A 29 -7.03 5.46 -5.02
CA VAL A 29 -7.82 5.06 -3.84
C VAL A 29 -7.74 3.54 -3.67
N GLY A 30 -7.60 3.06 -2.45
CA GLY A 30 -7.52 1.63 -2.14
C GLY A 30 -8.72 0.83 -2.66
N ILE A 31 -8.53 -0.47 -2.83
CA ILE A 31 -9.61 -1.43 -3.04
C ILE A 31 -9.93 -2.07 -1.70
N GLY A 32 -11.22 -2.12 -1.33
CA GLY A 32 -11.60 -2.61 -0.02
C GLY A 32 -10.96 -1.77 1.09
N LEU A 33 -11.44 -0.54 1.21
CA LEU A 33 -10.88 0.45 2.09
C LEU A 33 -10.86 -0.01 3.56
N LEU A 34 -9.74 0.23 4.21
CA LEU A 34 -9.55 -0.02 5.64
C LEU A 34 -9.84 1.23 6.49
N ALA A 35 -9.72 2.41 5.87
CA ALA A 35 -10.04 3.70 6.48
C ALA A 35 -10.28 4.75 5.39
N PRO A 36 -10.97 5.88 5.68
CA PRO A 36 -10.96 7.05 4.84
C PRO A 36 -9.52 7.52 4.61
N GLY A 37 -9.14 7.82 3.38
CA GLY A 37 -7.77 8.20 3.03
C GLY A 37 -6.84 7.03 2.72
N HIS A 38 -7.32 5.78 2.74
CA HIS A 38 -6.54 4.63 2.29
C HIS A 38 -6.24 4.75 0.80
N VAL A 39 -4.98 4.88 0.46
CA VAL A 39 -4.49 4.96 -0.93
C VAL A 39 -3.39 3.94 -1.18
N MET A 40 -3.10 3.68 -2.46
CA MET A 40 -2.03 2.79 -2.88
C MET A 40 -1.11 3.49 -3.87
N VAL A 41 0.20 3.26 -3.73
CA VAL A 41 1.20 3.51 -4.77
C VAL A 41 1.36 2.23 -5.58
N ILE A 42 1.28 2.32 -6.90
CA ILE A 42 1.29 1.18 -7.81
C ILE A 42 2.28 1.47 -8.95
N SER A 43 3.08 0.48 -9.35
CA SER A 43 3.96 0.63 -10.50
C SER A 43 3.17 0.60 -11.82
N LYS A 44 3.56 1.41 -12.82
CA LYS A 44 2.94 1.35 -14.16
C LYS A 44 3.36 0.09 -14.93
N ALA A 45 4.62 -0.30 -14.79
CA ALA A 45 5.10 -1.57 -15.30
C ALA A 45 4.71 -2.71 -14.36
N HIS A 46 4.49 -3.89 -14.90
CA HIS A 46 4.09 -5.06 -14.14
C HIS A 46 5.31 -5.70 -13.45
N TYR A 47 5.42 -5.50 -12.15
CA TYR A 47 6.30 -6.23 -11.23
C TYR A 47 5.42 -6.95 -10.21
N SER A 48 5.86 -8.06 -9.65
CA SER A 48 5.07 -8.77 -8.64
C SER A 48 5.10 -8.05 -7.29
N CYS A 49 6.20 -7.37 -6.97
CA CYS A 49 6.36 -6.57 -5.76
C CYS A 49 7.43 -5.49 -5.97
N PHE A 50 7.55 -4.55 -5.02
CA PHE A 50 8.58 -3.51 -5.08
C PHE A 50 10.01 -4.05 -4.88
N GLY A 51 10.15 -5.24 -4.32
CA GLY A 51 11.44 -5.94 -4.28
C GLY A 51 12.03 -6.28 -5.65
N GLU A 52 11.19 -6.36 -6.71
CA GLU A 52 11.60 -6.60 -8.10
C GLU A 52 11.97 -5.33 -8.87
N LEU A 53 11.80 -4.13 -8.28
CA LEU A 53 12.10 -2.89 -9.00
C LEU A 53 13.55 -2.83 -9.46
N PRO A 54 13.80 -2.50 -10.74
CA PRO A 54 15.13 -2.26 -11.23
C PRO A 54 15.75 -1.02 -10.57
N PRO A 55 17.08 -0.97 -10.44
CA PRO A 55 17.77 0.11 -9.71
C PRO A 55 17.39 1.52 -10.15
N HIS A 56 17.21 1.76 -11.45
CA HIS A 56 16.89 3.09 -11.99
C HIS A 56 15.49 3.62 -11.63
N LEU A 57 14.59 2.78 -11.09
CA LEU A 57 13.25 3.19 -10.65
C LEU A 57 13.17 3.43 -9.13
N LYS A 58 14.20 3.06 -8.38
CA LYS A 58 14.15 3.10 -6.92
C LYS A 58 14.04 4.52 -6.37
N ASP A 59 14.82 5.44 -6.90
CA ASP A 59 14.82 6.84 -6.43
C ASP A 59 13.46 7.51 -6.68
N GLU A 60 12.85 7.28 -7.86
CA GLU A 60 11.50 7.75 -8.13
C GLU A 60 10.48 7.12 -7.18
N PHE A 61 10.58 5.80 -6.95
CA PHE A 61 9.68 5.10 -6.03
C PHE A 61 9.76 5.69 -4.62
N PHE A 62 10.98 5.91 -4.09
CA PHE A 62 11.17 6.49 -2.76
C PHE A 62 10.62 7.91 -2.66
N SER A 63 10.85 8.72 -3.69
CA SER A 63 10.27 10.06 -3.77
C SER A 63 8.74 10.02 -3.76
N VAL A 64 8.14 9.14 -4.56
CA VAL A 64 6.68 8.94 -4.61
C VAL A 64 6.14 8.46 -3.26
N LYS A 65 6.78 7.44 -2.66
CA LYS A 65 6.40 6.92 -1.34
C LYS A 65 6.36 8.02 -0.27
N ASN A 66 7.43 8.81 -0.18
CA ASN A 66 7.53 9.87 0.84
C ASN A 66 6.49 10.96 0.61
N ARG A 67 6.29 11.40 -0.63
CA ARG A 67 5.24 12.39 -0.96
C ARG A 67 3.83 11.91 -0.63
N VAL A 68 3.54 10.64 -0.90
CA VAL A 68 2.23 10.05 -0.55
C VAL A 68 2.07 9.95 0.95
N HIS A 69 3.12 9.52 1.66
CA HIS A 69 3.13 9.47 3.12
C HIS A 69 2.84 10.83 3.74
N GLU A 70 3.59 11.87 3.34
CA GLU A 70 3.37 13.25 3.79
C GLU A 70 1.96 13.74 3.48
N LYS A 71 1.46 13.48 2.27
CA LYS A 71 0.13 13.93 1.88
C LYS A 71 -0.98 13.22 2.65
N VAL A 72 -0.87 11.93 2.88
CA VAL A 72 -1.84 11.18 3.70
C VAL A 72 -1.80 11.65 5.14
N SER A 73 -0.60 11.87 5.71
CA SER A 73 -0.43 12.42 7.06
C SER A 73 -1.09 13.78 7.21
N LEU A 74 -0.92 14.66 6.23
CA LEU A 74 -1.49 16.01 6.23
C LEU A 74 -3.02 16.01 6.10
N LEU A 75 -3.56 15.18 5.20
CA LEU A 75 -4.99 15.19 4.88
C LEU A 75 -5.85 14.37 5.85
N PHE A 76 -5.25 13.38 6.49
CA PHE A 76 -5.96 12.42 7.35
C PHE A 76 -5.23 12.20 8.67
N SER A 77 -4.22 11.35 8.68
CA SER A 77 -3.33 11.10 9.82
C SER A 77 -2.11 10.30 9.34
N GLU A 78 -1.09 10.20 10.20
CA GLU A 78 0.08 9.36 9.98
C GLU A 78 -0.36 7.96 9.50
N PRO A 79 0.09 7.50 8.31
CA PRO A 79 -0.33 6.22 7.80
C PRO A 79 0.51 5.07 8.35
N VAL A 80 -0.12 3.92 8.50
CA VAL A 80 0.58 2.64 8.44
C VAL A 80 0.83 2.33 6.97
N VAL A 81 2.09 2.02 6.63
CA VAL A 81 2.49 1.69 5.25
C VAL A 81 2.85 0.22 5.18
N TYR A 82 2.29 -0.52 4.23
CA TYR A 82 2.62 -1.93 4.08
C TYR A 82 2.59 -2.40 2.63
N GLU A 83 3.34 -3.45 2.37
CA GLU A 83 3.35 -4.19 1.12
C GLU A 83 3.31 -5.70 1.39
N HIS A 84 2.51 -6.39 0.62
CA HIS A 84 2.57 -7.85 0.49
C HIS A 84 3.62 -8.21 -0.57
N GLY A 85 4.86 -8.41 -0.20
CA GLY A 85 5.94 -8.79 -1.11
C GLY A 85 5.78 -10.22 -1.65
N ILE A 86 4.83 -10.42 -2.57
CA ILE A 86 4.35 -11.67 -3.18
C ILE A 86 3.40 -12.47 -2.27
N TYR A 87 3.61 -12.49 -0.95
CA TYR A 87 2.82 -13.28 -0.02
C TYR A 87 1.39 -12.79 0.10
N SER A 88 0.41 -13.67 -0.18
CA SER A 88 -1.04 -13.42 0.00
C SER A 88 -1.58 -12.17 -0.71
N GLN A 89 -0.97 -11.76 -1.80
CA GLN A 89 -1.47 -10.67 -2.62
C GLN A 89 -2.82 -11.04 -3.28
N SER A 90 -3.80 -10.15 -3.21
CA SER A 90 -5.03 -10.29 -4.00
C SER A 90 -4.81 -9.97 -5.48
N VAL A 91 -3.87 -9.11 -5.78
CA VAL A 91 -3.42 -8.75 -7.13
C VAL A 91 -1.92 -8.91 -7.20
N SER A 92 -1.42 -9.83 -8.04
CA SER A 92 0.01 -10.04 -8.27
C SER A 92 0.57 -8.90 -9.13
N HIS A 93 0.79 -7.75 -8.51
CA HIS A 93 1.35 -6.54 -9.08
C HIS A 93 1.86 -5.65 -7.95
N ALA A 94 3.02 -5.02 -8.11
CA ALA A 94 3.64 -4.19 -7.08
C ALA A 94 2.72 -3.03 -6.66
N HIS A 95 2.23 -3.09 -5.43
CA HIS A 95 1.41 -2.07 -4.82
C HIS A 95 1.68 -1.96 -3.33
N MET A 96 1.78 -0.73 -2.84
CA MET A 96 2.04 -0.39 -1.45
C MET A 96 0.88 0.41 -0.89
N HIS A 97 0.38 -0.01 0.24
CA HIS A 97 -0.77 0.59 0.91
C HIS A 97 -0.32 1.67 1.89
N PHE A 98 -1.10 2.75 1.97
CA PHE A 98 -1.00 3.83 2.94
C PHE A 98 -2.35 3.96 3.63
N VAL A 99 -2.45 3.52 4.87
CA VAL A 99 -3.70 3.48 5.63
C VAL A 99 -3.60 4.45 6.80
N PRO A 100 -4.38 5.54 6.83
CA PRO A 100 -4.40 6.47 7.95
C PRO A 100 -4.67 5.75 9.27
N ALA A 101 -3.76 5.84 10.24
CA ALA A 101 -3.83 5.06 11.47
C ALA A 101 -4.90 5.55 12.45
N LYS A 102 -5.30 6.84 12.36
CA LYS A 102 -6.19 7.48 13.34
C LYS A 102 -7.53 7.95 12.77
N THR A 103 -7.82 7.65 11.51
CA THR A 103 -9.07 8.08 10.86
C THR A 103 -9.96 6.88 10.59
N GLY A 104 -10.98 6.72 11.40
CA GLY A 104 -11.93 5.64 11.26
C GLY A 104 -12.36 5.13 12.63
N PRO A 105 -13.36 4.25 12.70
CA PRO A 105 -13.82 3.67 13.96
C PRO A 105 -12.76 2.78 14.62
N TYR A 106 -11.64 2.53 13.95
CA TYR A 106 -10.60 1.60 14.38
C TYR A 106 -9.23 2.26 14.32
N LEU A 107 -8.62 2.32 15.48
CA LEU A 107 -7.23 2.65 15.63
C LEU A 107 -6.45 1.43 15.13
N PHE A 108 -5.71 1.56 14.03
CA PHE A 108 -4.78 0.55 13.54
C PHE A 108 -3.58 0.44 14.47
N PHE A 109 -3.86 0.33 15.78
CA PHE A 109 -2.80 0.18 16.74
C PHE A 109 -2.24 -1.23 16.69
N ASN A 110 -0.95 -1.29 16.46
CA ASN A 110 -0.18 -2.51 16.63
C ASN A 110 -0.50 -3.63 15.63
N MET A 111 -0.51 -3.31 14.32
CA MET A 111 -0.54 -4.34 13.29
C MET A 111 0.53 -5.40 13.56
N ARG A 112 1.69 -4.94 13.99
CA ARG A 112 2.82 -5.77 14.31
C ARG A 112 2.53 -6.80 15.40
N SER A 113 1.95 -6.39 16.52
CA SER A 113 1.71 -7.29 17.64
C SER A 113 0.51 -8.21 17.44
N LYS A 114 -0.50 -7.76 16.73
CA LYS A 114 -1.76 -8.53 16.58
C LYS A 114 -1.76 -9.47 15.39
N ILE A 115 -1.09 -9.09 14.30
CA ILE A 115 -1.22 -9.79 13.03
C ILE A 115 0.02 -10.62 12.73
N PHE A 116 1.20 -10.08 13.00
CA PHE A 116 2.47 -10.69 12.58
C PHE A 116 3.29 -11.28 13.71
N SER A 117 2.76 -11.33 14.93
CA SER A 117 3.50 -11.86 16.10
C SER A 117 4.04 -13.29 15.93
N SER A 118 3.44 -14.06 15.02
CA SER A 118 3.86 -15.43 14.73
C SER A 118 4.90 -15.56 13.60
N LEU A 119 5.19 -14.47 12.88
CA LEU A 119 6.14 -14.48 11.78
C LEU A 119 7.52 -13.99 12.25
N PRO A 120 8.60 -14.68 11.86
CA PRO A 120 9.95 -14.17 12.08
C PRO A 120 10.09 -12.79 11.42
N SER A 121 10.61 -11.82 12.16
CA SER A 121 10.76 -10.45 11.68
C SER A 121 12.11 -9.86 12.01
N GLU A 122 12.54 -8.92 11.19
CA GLU A 122 13.71 -8.08 11.42
C GLU A 122 13.35 -6.61 11.26
N LYS A 123 13.88 -5.77 12.16
CA LYS A 123 13.79 -4.33 12.02
C LYS A 123 14.72 -3.88 10.92
N VAL A 124 14.26 -2.99 10.05
CA VAL A 124 15.04 -2.45 8.93
C VAL A 124 15.00 -0.92 8.96
N ASP A 125 15.94 -0.29 8.27
CA ASP A 125 16.01 1.16 8.27
C ASP A 125 14.87 1.79 7.44
N SER A 126 14.43 1.11 6.38
CA SER A 126 13.39 1.62 5.49
C SER A 126 12.95 0.60 4.45
N VAL A 127 12.06 1.02 3.56
CA VAL A 127 11.61 0.26 2.39
C VAL A 127 12.74 -0.09 1.40
N HIS A 128 13.93 0.49 1.54
CA HIS A 128 15.10 0.10 0.74
C HIS A 128 15.48 -1.39 0.89
N SER A 129 15.12 -1.99 2.02
CA SER A 129 15.45 -3.38 2.35
C SER A 129 14.58 -4.43 1.61
N VAL A 130 13.48 -4.03 0.93
CA VAL A 130 12.55 -4.99 0.29
C VAL A 130 13.19 -5.83 -0.82
N ALA A 131 14.16 -5.26 -1.58
CA ALA A 131 14.87 -6.01 -2.62
C ALA A 131 15.78 -7.09 -2.04
N GLU A 132 16.40 -6.82 -0.89
CA GLU A 132 17.20 -7.80 -0.17
C GLU A 132 16.33 -8.87 0.46
N ALA A 133 15.22 -8.47 1.08
CA ALA A 133 14.24 -9.38 1.65
C ALA A 133 13.70 -10.36 0.60
N LEU A 134 13.38 -9.88 -0.62
CA LEU A 134 12.95 -10.73 -1.71
C LEU A 134 14.00 -11.76 -2.09
N ARG A 135 15.27 -11.35 -2.22
CA ARG A 135 16.39 -12.26 -2.54
C ARG A 135 16.64 -13.29 -1.43
N LYS A 136 16.51 -12.87 -0.16
CA LYS A 136 16.80 -13.69 1.01
C LYS A 136 15.69 -14.71 1.30
N TYR A 137 14.43 -14.30 1.16
CA TYR A 137 13.28 -15.08 1.61
C TYR A 137 12.37 -15.57 0.48
N GLY A 138 12.50 -15.03 -0.73
CA GLY A 138 11.61 -15.33 -1.86
C GLY A 138 10.21 -14.67 -1.76
N SER A 139 9.76 -14.36 -0.55
CA SER A 139 8.55 -13.58 -0.25
C SER A 139 8.67 -12.90 1.11
N TYR A 140 7.96 -11.79 1.31
CA TYR A 140 8.02 -11.00 2.54
C TYR A 140 6.72 -10.23 2.76
N ILE A 141 6.57 -9.64 3.95
CA ILE A 141 5.69 -8.49 4.18
C ILE A 141 6.58 -7.35 4.69
N PHE A 142 6.42 -6.18 4.10
CA PHE A 142 6.98 -4.94 4.61
C PHE A 142 5.92 -4.19 5.40
N LEU A 143 6.29 -3.67 6.56
CA LEU A 143 5.44 -2.82 7.40
C LEU A 143 6.25 -1.64 7.92
N GLU A 144 5.68 -0.44 7.79
CA GLU A 144 6.20 0.78 8.42
C GLU A 144 5.08 1.37 9.28
N GLU A 145 5.34 1.53 10.57
CA GLU A 145 4.39 1.97 11.57
C GLU A 145 5.11 2.77 12.66
N GLU A 146 4.61 3.95 13.01
CA GLU A 146 5.16 4.80 14.08
C GLU A 146 6.66 5.14 13.91
N GLY A 147 7.13 5.28 12.67
CA GLY A 147 8.53 5.58 12.35
C GLY A 147 9.46 4.36 12.35
N ASP A 148 8.98 3.19 12.68
CA ASP A 148 9.72 1.93 12.62
C ASP A 148 9.35 1.13 11.38
N ALA A 149 10.35 0.50 10.73
CA ALA A 149 10.14 -0.36 9.57
C ALA A 149 10.57 -1.80 9.86
N TRP A 150 9.81 -2.75 9.33
CA TRP A 150 9.98 -4.19 9.59
C TRP A 150 9.79 -5.01 8.32
N ILE A 151 10.62 -6.05 8.19
CA ILE A 151 10.43 -7.14 7.23
C ILE A 151 10.01 -8.39 8.00
N TYR A 152 8.93 -9.01 7.55
CA TYR A 152 8.47 -10.31 8.02
C TYR A 152 8.80 -11.38 6.99
N ASN A 153 9.51 -12.42 7.43
CA ASN A 153 9.82 -13.55 6.59
C ASN A 153 8.58 -14.44 6.44
N THR A 154 8.11 -14.59 5.22
CA THR A 154 6.94 -15.41 4.89
C THR A 154 7.27 -16.70 4.15
N GLN A 155 8.55 -17.03 4.00
CA GLN A 155 9.02 -18.20 3.22
C GLN A 155 8.36 -19.52 3.64
N HIS A 156 8.12 -19.70 4.94
CA HIS A 156 7.52 -20.92 5.52
C HIS A 156 6.12 -20.65 6.10
N ALA A 157 5.58 -19.48 5.88
CA ALA A 157 4.23 -19.18 6.31
C ALA A 157 3.24 -20.01 5.47
N ALA A 158 2.32 -20.70 6.14
CA ALA A 158 1.23 -21.35 5.42
C ALA A 158 0.53 -20.31 4.52
N PRO A 159 0.16 -20.66 3.28
CA PRO A 159 -0.62 -19.77 2.44
C PRO A 159 -2.00 -19.60 3.06
N GLN A 160 -2.05 -18.79 4.09
CA GLN A 160 -3.32 -18.33 4.65
C GLN A 160 -3.83 -17.26 3.72
N ALA A 161 -5.13 -17.27 3.47
CA ALA A 161 -5.84 -16.14 2.91
C ALA A 161 -5.80 -14.98 3.94
N PHE A 162 -4.56 -14.58 4.30
CA PHE A 162 -4.29 -13.45 5.14
C PHE A 162 -4.41 -12.24 4.23
N THR A 163 -5.54 -11.61 4.29
CA THR A 163 -5.66 -10.27 3.79
C THR A 163 -5.81 -9.37 5.00
N PHE A 164 -5.06 -8.28 5.08
CA PHE A 164 -5.30 -7.24 6.06
C PHE A 164 -6.80 -6.92 6.15
N ARG A 165 -7.49 -6.91 5.02
CA ARG A 165 -8.93 -6.75 4.94
C ARG A 165 -9.71 -7.80 5.73
N LYS A 166 -9.29 -9.07 5.73
CA LYS A 166 -10.01 -10.14 6.44
C LYS A 166 -9.83 -10.03 7.95
N GLU A 167 -8.63 -9.69 8.39
CA GLU A 167 -8.34 -9.53 9.82
C GLU A 167 -8.93 -8.22 10.38
N PHE A 168 -8.84 -7.13 9.62
CA PHE A 168 -9.47 -5.85 9.97
C PHE A 168 -10.94 -5.81 9.62
N GLY A 169 -11.40 -6.53 8.60
CA GLY A 169 -12.80 -6.63 8.21
C GLY A 169 -13.68 -7.29 9.27
N ARG A 170 -13.09 -8.00 10.23
CA ARG A 170 -13.82 -8.44 11.44
C ARG A 170 -14.26 -7.26 12.30
N PHE A 171 -13.58 -6.13 12.18
CA PHE A 171 -13.90 -4.90 12.87
C PHE A 171 -14.71 -3.93 12.01
N LEU A 172 -14.72 -4.13 10.68
CA LEU A 172 -15.56 -3.39 9.75
C LEU A 172 -16.81 -4.25 9.52
N SER A 173 -17.93 -3.87 10.12
CA SER A 173 -19.20 -4.59 9.94
C SER A 173 -19.59 -4.63 8.46
N GLY A 174 -19.50 -5.81 7.86
CA GLY A 174 -20.03 -6.12 6.52
C GLY A 174 -19.26 -5.55 5.32
N ASP A 175 -19.57 -6.08 4.14
CA ASP A 175 -19.29 -5.46 2.84
C ASP A 175 -20.24 -4.27 2.66
N ASP A 176 -19.91 -3.15 3.27
CA ASP A 176 -20.71 -1.93 3.16
C ASP A 176 -20.26 -1.13 1.93
N LEU A 177 -20.87 -1.44 0.79
CA LEU A 177 -20.62 -0.76 -0.48
C LEU A 177 -20.89 0.75 -0.38
N GLU A 178 -21.85 1.18 0.43
CA GLU A 178 -22.16 2.60 0.61
C GLU A 178 -21.07 3.30 1.41
N ARG A 179 -20.57 2.65 2.47
CA ARG A 179 -19.42 3.16 3.23
C ARG A 179 -18.18 3.31 2.36
N ASP A 180 -17.88 2.32 1.53
CA ASP A 180 -16.72 2.37 0.63
C ASP A 180 -16.88 3.50 -0.41
N LYS A 181 -18.09 3.73 -0.94
CA LYS A 181 -18.37 4.87 -1.83
C LYS A 181 -18.15 6.21 -1.12
N GLU A 182 -18.66 6.36 0.10
CA GLU A 182 -18.48 7.57 0.91
C GLU A 182 -16.99 7.84 1.17
N TRP A 183 -16.23 6.83 1.57
CA TRP A 183 -14.81 6.94 1.84
C TRP A 183 -13.99 7.25 0.58
N ILE A 184 -14.36 6.66 -0.57
CA ILE A 184 -13.77 7.00 -1.87
C ILE A 184 -14.02 8.47 -2.19
N ALA A 185 -15.25 8.93 -2.07
CA ALA A 185 -15.62 10.32 -2.36
C ALA A 185 -14.88 11.30 -1.45
N MET A 186 -14.83 11.01 -0.14
CA MET A 186 -14.10 11.81 0.84
C MET A 186 -12.60 11.86 0.52
N THR A 187 -12.00 10.71 0.19
CA THR A 187 -10.56 10.62 -0.13
C THR A 187 -10.24 11.43 -1.37
N LYS A 188 -11.03 11.29 -2.43
CA LYS A 188 -10.87 12.06 -3.68
C LYS A 188 -11.04 13.56 -3.44
N GLY A 189 -12.08 13.96 -2.73
CA GLY A 189 -12.38 15.36 -2.43
C GLY A 189 -11.25 16.05 -1.67
N ARG A 190 -10.74 15.43 -0.60
CA ARG A 190 -9.60 15.98 0.16
C ARG A 190 -8.32 15.99 -0.66
N TRP A 191 -8.06 14.94 -1.44
CA TRP A 191 -6.87 14.86 -2.27
C TRP A 191 -6.81 15.96 -3.34
N GLN A 192 -7.93 16.25 -4.01
CA GLN A 192 -8.06 17.27 -5.05
C GLN A 192 -8.11 18.70 -4.49
N GLY A 193 -8.75 18.89 -3.34
CA GLY A 193 -8.85 20.21 -2.68
C GLY A 193 -7.51 20.74 -2.15
N HIS A 194 -6.48 19.90 -2.04
CA HIS A 194 -5.15 20.28 -1.59
C HIS A 194 -4.18 20.35 -2.78
N SER A 195 -4.11 21.52 -3.42
CA SER A 195 -3.26 21.82 -4.59
C SER A 195 -1.74 21.88 -4.29
N GLY A 196 -1.32 21.52 -3.10
CA GLY A 196 0.08 21.61 -2.62
C GLY A 196 1.07 20.61 -3.22
N ILE A 197 0.64 19.67 -4.09
CA ILE A 197 1.55 18.84 -4.87
C ILE A 197 1.51 19.36 -6.31
N PRO A 198 2.60 19.96 -6.86
CA PRO A 198 2.63 20.31 -8.28
C PRO A 198 2.34 19.07 -9.13
N ALA A 199 1.49 19.23 -10.13
CA ALA A 199 1.00 18.15 -10.99
C ALA A 199 2.13 17.46 -11.80
N ARG A 200 3.31 18.02 -11.87
CA ARG A 200 4.49 17.46 -12.54
C ARG A 200 5.76 17.88 -11.81
N ALA A 201 6.49 16.92 -11.28
CA ALA A 201 7.94 17.08 -11.15
C ALA A 201 8.54 16.68 -12.51
N SER A 202 9.03 17.65 -13.27
CA SER A 202 10.01 17.40 -14.33
C SER A 202 11.33 17.03 -13.64
N PHE A 203 11.79 15.82 -13.89
CA PHE A 203 13.16 15.38 -13.61
C PHE A 203 14.00 15.61 -14.86
#